data_c8c4e875e8bff86803df24e9f08828c6
#
_entry.id   c8c4e875e8bff86803df24e9f08828c6
#
_cell.length_a   1.000
_cell.length_b   1.000
_cell.length_c   1.000
_cell.angle_alpha   90.00
_cell.angle_beta   90.00
_cell.angle_gamma   90.00
#
_symmetry.space_group_name_H-M   'P 1'
#
loop_
_entity.id
_entity.type
_entity.pdbx_description
1 polymer ?
#
loop_
_entity_poly.entity_id
_entity_poly.type
_entity_poly.pdbx_seq_one_letter_code
_entity_poly.pdbx_strand_id
1 'polypeptide(L)'
;MLANYVDKYKDLKTRINDLETLYNREIRLVVVSKTQNSEKIITLNNLGQTDFGENYVDEAHEKINSIRNSNIRWHFIGKIQSNKIKTICNLFDWVHTISSEKHVKKINEISKSINKVMNVCIQINIDNEQTKGGITLEEYDKFSSILYGLQNIKLRGLMTIPRSDIPSEESFA
;
A
#
# COMPACT_ATOMS: atom_id res chain seq x y z
N MET A 1 27.47 5.59 5.11
CA MET A 1 26.21 5.56 4.32
C MET A 1 24.97 5.07 5.08
N LEU A 2 25.08 4.30 6.15
CA LEU A 2 23.92 3.84 6.97
C LEU A 2 23.24 4.99 7.76
N ALA A 3 23.97 6.00 8.20
CA ALA A 3 23.44 7.12 9.00
C ALA A 3 22.38 7.97 8.27
N ASN A 4 22.53 8.18 6.97
CA ASN A 4 21.73 9.16 6.23
C ASN A 4 20.22 8.79 6.12
N TYR A 5 19.83 7.52 5.93
CA TYR A 5 18.40 7.16 5.79
C TYR A 5 17.69 7.11 7.15
N VAL A 6 18.39 6.79 8.23
CA VAL A 6 17.85 6.81 9.59
C VAL A 6 17.54 8.24 10.01
N ASP A 7 18.45 9.18 9.76
CA ASP A 7 18.25 10.59 10.08
C ASP A 7 17.08 11.16 9.27
N LYS A 8 17.02 10.89 7.96
CA LYS A 8 15.87 11.28 7.13
C LYS A 8 14.54 10.69 7.60
N TYR A 9 14.55 9.44 8.08
CA TYR A 9 13.35 8.83 8.66
C TYR A 9 12.91 9.56 9.93
N LYS A 10 13.84 9.88 10.84
CA LYS A 10 13.54 10.62 12.07
C LYS A 10 12.98 12.01 11.77
N ASP A 11 13.62 12.74 10.86
CA ASP A 11 13.15 14.06 10.43
C ASP A 11 11.74 13.99 9.83
N LEU A 12 11.47 12.99 8.98
CA LEU A 12 10.15 12.77 8.43
C LEU A 12 9.10 12.44 9.51
N LYS A 13 9.46 11.61 10.50
CA LYS A 13 8.57 11.29 11.62
C LYS A 13 8.24 12.53 12.46
N THR A 14 9.22 13.39 12.71
CA THR A 14 8.98 14.66 13.40
C THR A 14 7.98 15.52 12.62
N ARG A 15 8.20 15.71 11.32
CA ARG A 15 7.26 16.48 10.48
C ARG A 15 5.85 15.87 10.42
N ILE A 16 5.73 14.54 10.41
CA ILE A 16 4.42 13.87 10.47
C ILE A 16 3.73 14.18 11.81
N ASN A 17 4.43 14.08 12.94
CA ASN A 17 3.86 14.38 14.25
C ASN A 17 3.39 15.83 14.36
N ASP A 18 4.14 16.79 13.77
CA ASP A 18 3.74 18.19 13.71
C ASP A 18 2.43 18.36 12.92
N LEU A 19 2.31 17.67 11.78
CA LEU A 19 1.09 17.69 10.96
C LEU A 19 -0.10 16.99 11.64
N GLU A 20 0.13 15.87 12.34
CA GLU A 20 -0.89 15.19 13.13
C GLU A 20 -1.45 16.11 14.21
N THR A 21 -0.56 16.86 14.88
CA THR A 21 -0.95 17.85 15.89
C THR A 21 -1.72 19.01 15.27
N LEU A 22 -1.23 19.56 14.16
CA LEU A 22 -1.83 20.70 13.47
C LEU A 22 -3.25 20.39 12.96
N TYR A 23 -3.45 19.21 12.39
CA TYR A 23 -4.71 18.81 11.76
C TYR A 23 -5.58 17.91 12.64
N ASN A 24 -5.13 17.60 13.85
CA ASN A 24 -5.81 16.70 14.80
C ASN A 24 -6.26 15.38 14.16
N ARG A 25 -5.38 14.73 13.40
CA ARG A 25 -5.65 13.47 12.71
C ARG A 25 -4.39 12.59 12.63
N GLU A 26 -4.59 11.28 12.73
CA GLU A 26 -3.52 10.29 12.52
C GLU A 26 -3.05 10.28 11.06
N ILE A 27 -1.74 10.27 10.85
CA ILE A 27 -1.08 10.11 9.55
C ILE A 27 -0.21 8.87 9.59
N ARG A 28 -0.58 7.85 8.84
CA ARG A 28 0.17 6.60 8.78
C ARG A 28 1.25 6.66 7.71
N LEU A 29 2.52 6.57 8.15
CA LEU A 29 3.65 6.43 7.24
C LEU A 29 3.81 4.97 6.80
N VAL A 30 3.74 4.72 5.50
CA VAL A 30 4.13 3.46 4.88
C VAL A 30 5.50 3.64 4.22
N VAL A 31 6.53 3.00 4.76
CA VAL A 31 7.88 3.09 4.22
C VAL A 31 8.04 2.12 3.05
N VAL A 32 8.33 2.66 1.86
CA VAL A 32 8.55 1.86 0.66
C VAL A 32 9.93 1.23 0.70
N SER A 33 9.97 -0.11 0.77
CA SER A 33 11.21 -0.89 0.93
C SER A 33 11.62 -1.69 -0.31
N LYS A 34 10.92 -1.49 -1.44
CA LYS A 34 11.33 -2.11 -2.71
C LYS A 34 12.79 -1.80 -3.04
N THR A 35 13.51 -2.80 -3.55
CA THR A 35 14.94 -2.74 -3.88
C THR A 35 15.88 -2.46 -2.69
N GLN A 36 15.38 -2.50 -1.46
CA GLN A 36 16.18 -2.37 -0.25
C GLN A 36 16.37 -3.73 0.43
N ASN A 37 17.49 -3.90 1.12
CA ASN A 37 17.77 -5.13 1.87
C ASN A 37 16.96 -5.21 3.19
N SER A 38 16.83 -6.42 3.73
CA SER A 38 16.09 -6.69 4.98
C SER A 38 16.68 -5.97 6.20
N GLU A 39 17.98 -5.71 6.22
CA GLU A 39 18.64 -5.00 7.34
C GLU A 39 18.10 -3.58 7.54
N LYS A 40 17.81 -2.87 6.45
CA LYS A 40 17.21 -1.53 6.53
C LYS A 40 15.79 -1.58 7.11
N ILE A 41 15.02 -2.59 6.73
CA ILE A 41 13.66 -2.81 7.26
C ILE A 41 13.74 -3.08 8.76
N ILE A 42 14.62 -4.00 9.19
CA ILE A 42 14.83 -4.32 10.60
C ILE A 42 15.28 -3.08 11.37
N THR A 43 16.21 -2.30 10.82
CA THR A 43 16.70 -1.07 11.45
C THR A 43 15.56 -0.07 11.71
N LEU A 44 14.71 0.19 10.70
CA LEU A 44 13.58 1.09 10.87
C LEU A 44 12.48 0.49 11.77
N ASN A 45 12.27 -0.82 11.72
CA ASN A 45 11.33 -1.49 12.60
C ASN A 45 11.75 -1.38 14.08
N ASN A 46 13.06 -1.50 14.38
CA ASN A 46 13.60 -1.26 15.73
C ASN A 46 13.44 0.20 16.19
N LEU A 47 13.22 1.14 15.26
CA LEU A 47 12.87 2.53 15.54
C LEU A 47 11.35 2.78 15.63
N GLY A 48 10.54 1.71 15.60
CA GLY A 48 9.09 1.77 15.75
C GLY A 48 8.30 1.85 14.43
N GLN A 49 8.94 1.73 13.26
CA GLN A 49 8.21 1.65 12.00
C GLN A 49 7.56 0.28 11.83
N THR A 50 6.26 0.24 11.61
CA THR A 50 5.50 -1.02 11.49
C THR A 50 4.93 -1.27 10.10
N ASP A 51 4.78 -0.25 9.26
CA ASP A 51 4.12 -0.36 7.96
C ASP A 51 5.16 -0.23 6.83
N PHE A 52 5.30 -1.29 6.02
CA PHE A 52 6.25 -1.32 4.90
C PHE A 52 5.55 -1.67 3.59
N GLY A 53 5.94 -1.00 2.51
CA GLY A 53 5.36 -1.15 1.18
C GLY A 53 6.31 -1.80 0.19
N GLU A 54 5.80 -2.79 -0.56
CA GLU A 54 6.52 -3.52 -1.60
C GLU A 54 5.78 -3.50 -2.94
N ASN A 55 6.54 -3.46 -4.02
CA ASN A 55 6.02 -3.47 -5.38
C ASN A 55 6.08 -4.86 -6.04
N TYR A 56 7.05 -5.68 -5.62
CA TYR A 56 7.40 -6.93 -6.29
C TYR A 56 7.15 -8.11 -5.36
N VAL A 57 6.27 -9.03 -5.77
CA VAL A 57 5.81 -10.15 -4.92
C VAL A 57 6.96 -11.09 -4.56
N ASP A 58 7.83 -11.39 -5.51
CA ASP A 58 8.92 -12.35 -5.28
C ASP A 58 9.97 -11.77 -4.32
N GLU A 59 10.34 -10.50 -4.49
CA GLU A 59 11.22 -9.76 -3.58
C GLU A 59 10.63 -9.68 -2.16
N ALA A 60 9.34 -9.36 -2.08
CA ALA A 60 8.63 -9.29 -0.80
C ALA A 60 8.60 -10.65 -0.10
N HIS A 61 8.38 -11.74 -0.85
CA HIS A 61 8.37 -13.10 -0.30
C HIS A 61 9.70 -13.44 0.39
N GLU A 62 10.82 -13.14 -0.23
CA GLU A 62 12.15 -13.38 0.36
C GLU A 62 12.37 -12.55 1.62
N LYS A 63 12.01 -11.26 1.60
CA LYS A 63 12.16 -10.36 2.75
C LYS A 63 11.27 -10.77 3.91
N ILE A 64 9.99 -11.02 3.68
CA ILE A 64 9.02 -11.39 4.71
C ILE A 64 9.44 -12.68 5.40
N ASN A 65 9.93 -13.67 4.63
CA ASN A 65 10.40 -14.92 5.19
C ASN A 65 11.73 -14.77 5.98
N SER A 66 12.59 -13.82 5.59
CA SER A 66 13.84 -13.55 6.30
C SER A 66 13.63 -12.72 7.58
N ILE A 67 12.61 -11.86 7.59
CA ILE A 67 12.28 -11.00 8.73
C ILE A 67 11.20 -11.68 9.57
N ARG A 68 11.58 -12.49 10.55
CA ARG A 68 10.65 -13.19 11.44
C ARG A 68 10.05 -12.27 12.52
N ASN A 69 9.47 -11.15 12.10
CA ASN A 69 8.89 -10.17 13.02
C ASN A 69 7.40 -10.02 12.76
N SER A 70 6.57 -10.33 13.76
CA SER A 70 5.12 -10.35 13.67
C SER A 70 4.45 -8.97 13.77
N ASN A 71 5.20 -7.92 14.11
CA ASN A 71 4.61 -6.57 14.25
C ASN A 71 4.65 -5.74 12.96
N ILE A 72 5.25 -6.26 11.90
CA ILE A 72 5.28 -5.58 10.60
C ILE A 72 3.98 -5.86 9.84
N ARG A 73 3.34 -4.78 9.39
CA ARG A 73 2.23 -4.83 8.43
C ARG A 73 2.76 -4.60 7.02
N TRP A 74 2.48 -5.53 6.15
CA TRP A 74 2.97 -5.49 4.78
C TRP A 74 1.92 -4.95 3.82
N HIS A 75 2.30 -3.95 3.05
CA HIS A 75 1.46 -3.26 2.08
C HIS A 75 1.93 -3.57 0.67
N PHE A 76 1.06 -4.19 -0.14
CA PHE A 76 1.30 -4.33 -1.56
C PHE A 76 0.88 -3.06 -2.28
N ILE A 77 1.85 -2.41 -2.93
CA ILE A 77 1.68 -1.14 -3.65
C ILE A 77 2.11 -1.25 -5.13
N GLY A 78 2.38 -2.47 -5.60
CA GLY A 78 2.76 -2.76 -6.98
C GLY A 78 1.57 -3.09 -7.89
N LYS A 79 1.84 -3.30 -9.17
CA LYS A 79 0.82 -3.73 -10.14
C LYS A 79 0.41 -5.19 -9.89
N ILE A 80 -0.89 -5.43 -9.72
CA ILE A 80 -1.43 -6.76 -9.48
C ILE A 80 -1.36 -7.59 -10.77
N GLN A 81 -0.71 -8.76 -10.67
CA GLN A 81 -0.70 -9.79 -11.70
C GLN A 81 -1.60 -10.95 -11.27
N SER A 82 -2.49 -11.42 -12.16
CA SER A 82 -3.51 -12.43 -11.83
C SER A 82 -2.91 -13.74 -11.28
N ASN A 83 -1.73 -14.15 -11.75
CA ASN A 83 -1.01 -15.35 -11.27
C ASN A 83 -0.34 -15.16 -9.91
N LYS A 84 -0.15 -13.93 -9.43
CA LYS A 84 0.48 -13.61 -8.14
C LYS A 84 -0.53 -13.35 -7.02
N ILE A 85 -1.85 -13.27 -7.31
CA ILE A 85 -2.87 -12.89 -6.32
C ILE A 85 -2.85 -13.81 -5.10
N LYS A 86 -2.68 -15.12 -5.28
CA LYS A 86 -2.60 -16.07 -4.14
C LYS A 86 -1.43 -15.72 -3.21
N THR A 87 -0.28 -15.42 -3.76
CA THR A 87 0.90 -15.04 -2.98
C THR A 87 0.69 -13.69 -2.29
N ILE A 88 0.07 -12.71 -2.99
CA ILE A 88 -0.28 -11.42 -2.40
C ILE A 88 -1.19 -11.61 -1.18
N CYS A 89 -2.26 -12.42 -1.29
CA CYS A 89 -3.17 -12.65 -0.17
C CYS A 89 -2.49 -13.30 1.05
N ASN A 90 -1.51 -14.18 0.82
CA ASN A 90 -0.79 -14.83 1.90
C ASN A 90 0.22 -13.91 2.61
N LEU A 91 0.90 -13.04 1.86
CA LEU A 91 2.01 -12.25 2.36
C LEU A 91 1.62 -10.87 2.91
N PHE A 92 0.60 -10.24 2.33
CA PHE A 92 0.31 -8.83 2.59
C PHE A 92 -0.98 -8.64 3.41
N ASP A 93 -0.98 -7.60 4.25
CA ASP A 93 -2.14 -7.18 5.04
C ASP A 93 -3.01 -6.16 4.30
N TRP A 94 -2.39 -5.45 3.35
CA TRP A 94 -3.00 -4.40 2.56
C TRP A 94 -2.66 -4.54 1.07
N VAL A 95 -3.63 -4.17 0.21
CA VAL A 95 -3.43 -4.01 -1.23
C VAL A 95 -3.96 -2.65 -1.65
N HIS A 96 -3.06 -1.78 -2.12
CA HIS A 96 -3.40 -0.38 -2.43
C HIS A 96 -3.80 -0.13 -3.89
N THR A 97 -3.63 -1.11 -4.78
CA THR A 97 -3.67 -0.91 -6.23
C THR A 97 -4.85 -1.62 -6.89
N ILE A 98 -6.00 -1.66 -6.20
CA ILE A 98 -7.21 -2.28 -6.75
C ILE A 98 -7.81 -1.37 -7.81
N SER A 99 -7.90 -1.89 -9.05
CA SER A 99 -8.52 -1.21 -10.20
C SER A 99 -9.22 -2.16 -11.17
N SER A 100 -9.41 -3.44 -10.76
CA SER A 100 -10.02 -4.46 -11.62
C SER A 100 -11.00 -5.32 -10.82
N GLU A 101 -12.24 -5.41 -11.31
CA GLU A 101 -13.27 -6.26 -10.71
C GLU A 101 -12.83 -7.73 -10.65
N LYS A 102 -12.20 -8.23 -11.72
CA LYS A 102 -11.65 -9.60 -11.76
C LYS A 102 -10.64 -9.83 -10.64
N HIS A 103 -9.74 -8.85 -10.38
CA HIS A 103 -8.72 -9.00 -9.37
C HIS A 103 -9.31 -8.94 -7.95
N VAL A 104 -10.20 -7.99 -7.66
CA VAL A 104 -10.78 -7.89 -6.33
C VAL A 104 -11.66 -9.08 -5.97
N LYS A 105 -12.46 -9.61 -6.92
CA LYS A 105 -13.22 -10.85 -6.72
C LYS A 105 -12.29 -12.03 -6.40
N LYS A 106 -11.19 -12.18 -7.14
CA LYS A 106 -10.20 -13.23 -6.88
C LYS A 106 -9.51 -13.08 -5.53
N ILE A 107 -9.18 -11.86 -5.13
CA ILE A 107 -8.63 -11.57 -3.78
C ILE A 107 -9.64 -11.97 -2.71
N ASN A 108 -10.93 -11.62 -2.86
CA ASN A 108 -11.98 -12.00 -1.94
C ASN A 108 -12.11 -13.53 -1.78
N GLU A 109 -12.13 -14.27 -2.88
CA GLU A 109 -12.21 -15.75 -2.87
C GLU A 109 -11.03 -16.38 -2.13
N ILE A 110 -9.80 -15.94 -2.45
CA ILE A 110 -8.59 -16.46 -1.83
C ILE A 110 -8.55 -16.06 -0.34
N SER A 111 -8.85 -14.81 0.00
CA SER A 111 -8.90 -14.34 1.38
C SER A 111 -9.89 -15.15 2.21
N LYS A 112 -11.07 -15.47 1.65
CA LYS A 112 -12.04 -16.39 2.28
C LYS A 112 -11.42 -17.76 2.56
N SER A 113 -10.71 -18.34 1.58
CA SER A 113 -10.13 -19.69 1.73
C SER A 113 -9.03 -19.80 2.79
N ILE A 114 -8.39 -18.67 3.14
CA ILE A 114 -7.36 -18.58 4.20
C ILE A 114 -7.87 -17.89 5.47
N ASN A 115 -9.20 -17.70 5.60
CA ASN A 115 -9.85 -17.05 6.74
C ASN A 115 -9.27 -15.66 7.07
N LYS A 116 -9.07 -14.84 6.04
CA LYS A 116 -8.50 -13.48 6.13
C LYS A 116 -9.46 -12.44 5.58
N VAL A 117 -9.43 -11.23 6.14
CA VAL A 117 -10.06 -10.05 5.55
C VAL A 117 -8.96 -9.13 5.03
N MET A 118 -8.93 -8.92 3.71
CA MET A 118 -7.92 -8.09 3.07
C MET A 118 -8.31 -6.62 3.12
N ASN A 119 -7.43 -5.77 3.66
CA ASN A 119 -7.59 -4.32 3.57
C ASN A 119 -7.20 -3.86 2.16
N VAL A 120 -8.04 -3.04 1.52
CA VAL A 120 -7.79 -2.59 0.16
C VAL A 120 -8.05 -1.09 -0.01
N CYS A 121 -7.30 -0.47 -0.93
CA CYS A 121 -7.61 0.85 -1.47
C CYS A 121 -7.95 0.71 -2.96
N ILE A 122 -8.87 1.52 -3.46
CA ILE A 122 -9.12 1.66 -4.88
C ILE A 122 -8.09 2.64 -5.45
N GLN A 123 -7.36 2.22 -6.47
CA GLN A 123 -6.43 3.11 -7.16
C GLN A 123 -7.19 3.97 -8.18
N ILE A 124 -7.08 5.29 -8.02
CA ILE A 124 -7.62 6.28 -8.94
C ILE A 124 -6.48 6.87 -9.78
N ASN A 125 -6.70 6.94 -11.09
CA ASN A 125 -5.83 7.67 -12.02
C ASN A 125 -6.30 9.12 -12.12
N ILE A 126 -5.88 9.93 -11.15
CA ILE A 126 -6.38 11.29 -10.96
C ILE A 126 -6.04 12.22 -12.15
N ASP A 127 -4.89 12.02 -12.78
CA ASP A 127 -4.41 12.85 -13.88
C ASP A 127 -4.72 12.26 -15.27
N ASN A 128 -5.49 11.16 -15.35
CA ASN A 128 -5.82 10.45 -16.59
C ASN A 128 -4.61 10.08 -17.45
N GLU A 129 -3.47 9.76 -16.82
CA GLU A 129 -2.27 9.33 -17.53
C GLU A 129 -2.43 7.92 -18.10
N GLN A 130 -2.23 7.75 -19.41
CA GLN A 130 -2.36 6.43 -20.08
C GLN A 130 -1.37 5.37 -19.57
N THR A 131 -0.24 5.79 -19.02
CA THR A 131 0.82 4.88 -18.52
C THR A 131 0.61 4.42 -17.09
N LYS A 132 -0.27 5.09 -16.33
CA LYS A 132 -0.55 4.75 -14.92
C LYS A 132 -1.79 3.88 -14.80
N GLY A 133 -1.74 2.95 -13.83
CA GLY A 133 -2.90 2.15 -13.44
C GLY A 133 -3.90 2.97 -12.63
N GLY A 134 -5.10 2.44 -12.48
CA GLY A 134 -6.18 3.05 -11.72
C GLY A 134 -7.47 3.08 -12.54
N ILE A 135 -8.58 3.29 -11.87
CA ILE A 135 -9.86 3.64 -12.51
C ILE A 135 -10.00 5.16 -12.57
N THR A 136 -10.90 5.66 -13.39
CA THR A 136 -11.23 7.10 -13.40
C THR A 136 -12.15 7.44 -12.22
N LEU A 137 -12.33 8.74 -11.93
CA LEU A 137 -13.25 9.18 -10.88
C LEU A 137 -14.70 8.82 -11.22
N GLU A 138 -15.08 8.90 -12.51
CA GLU A 138 -16.43 8.57 -12.98
C GLU A 138 -16.76 7.09 -12.78
N GLU A 139 -15.76 6.22 -12.77
CA GLU A 139 -15.95 4.78 -12.57
C GLU A 139 -16.08 4.41 -11.07
N TYR A 140 -15.76 5.33 -10.16
CA TYR A 140 -15.63 5.04 -8.74
C TYR A 140 -16.91 4.47 -8.12
N ASP A 141 -18.06 5.08 -8.33
CA ASP A 141 -19.33 4.67 -7.71
C ASP A 141 -19.71 3.24 -8.11
N LYS A 142 -19.60 2.95 -9.41
CA LYS A 142 -19.85 1.61 -9.92
C LYS A 142 -18.87 0.59 -9.38
N PHE A 143 -17.59 0.95 -9.32
CA PHE A 143 -16.55 0.04 -8.86
C PHE A 143 -16.61 -0.19 -7.34
N SER A 144 -16.81 0.85 -6.54
CA SER A 144 -16.92 0.75 -5.08
C SER A 144 -18.11 -0.11 -4.65
N SER A 145 -19.24 -0.03 -5.37
CA SER A 145 -20.43 -0.84 -5.09
C SER A 145 -20.14 -2.35 -5.15
N ILE A 146 -19.24 -2.78 -6.04
CA ILE A 146 -18.79 -4.17 -6.14
C ILE A 146 -18.07 -4.60 -4.86
N LEU A 147 -17.22 -3.74 -4.31
CA LEU A 147 -16.41 -4.05 -3.12
C LEU A 147 -17.28 -4.17 -1.87
N TYR A 148 -18.34 -3.37 -1.74
CA TYR A 148 -19.27 -3.45 -0.59
C TYR A 148 -20.01 -4.79 -0.48
N GLY A 149 -20.17 -5.52 -1.58
CA GLY A 149 -20.74 -6.87 -1.59
C GLY A 149 -19.76 -7.99 -1.19
N LEU A 150 -18.47 -7.70 -0.99
CA LEU A 150 -17.41 -8.69 -0.75
C LEU A 150 -17.07 -8.81 0.74
N GLN A 151 -17.37 -9.95 1.35
CA GLN A 151 -17.23 -10.15 2.81
C GLN A 151 -15.79 -10.26 3.32
N ASN A 152 -14.86 -10.69 2.47
CA ASN A 152 -13.45 -10.86 2.84
C ASN A 152 -12.55 -9.72 2.31
N ILE A 153 -13.19 -8.61 1.92
CA ILE A 153 -12.55 -7.37 1.52
C ILE A 153 -13.01 -6.25 2.47
N LYS A 154 -12.08 -5.41 2.90
CA LYS A 154 -12.39 -4.19 3.64
C LYS A 154 -11.86 -2.99 2.87
N LEU A 155 -12.74 -2.24 2.21
CA LEU A 155 -12.39 -0.99 1.55
C LEU A 155 -12.01 0.04 2.63
N ARG A 156 -10.81 0.63 2.48
CA ARG A 156 -10.25 1.58 3.43
C ARG A 156 -10.20 3.01 2.90
N GLY A 157 -10.24 3.16 1.60
CA GLY A 157 -10.18 4.46 0.95
C GLY A 157 -9.60 4.38 -0.46
N LEU A 158 -9.05 5.48 -0.90
CA LEU A 158 -8.47 5.64 -2.22
C LEU A 158 -6.94 5.66 -2.15
N MET A 159 -6.31 5.32 -3.26
CA MET A 159 -4.88 5.46 -3.49
C MET A 159 -4.69 6.17 -4.82
N THR A 160 -3.78 7.12 -4.85
CA THR A 160 -3.38 7.76 -6.10
C THR A 160 -1.90 8.06 -6.12
N ILE A 161 -1.36 8.19 -7.34
CA ILE A 161 0.02 8.62 -7.59
C ILE A 161 -0.08 9.79 -8.56
N PRO A 162 0.03 11.03 -8.07
CA PRO A 162 -0.05 12.21 -8.93
C PRO A 162 1.11 12.28 -9.92
N ARG A 163 0.99 13.12 -10.90
CA ARG A 163 2.08 13.42 -11.86
C ARG A 163 3.28 14.01 -11.13
N SER A 164 4.47 13.64 -11.58
CA SER A 164 5.73 14.16 -11.02
C SER A 164 6.20 15.46 -11.66
N ASP A 165 5.59 15.85 -12.78
CA ASP A 165 5.94 17.04 -13.58
C ASP A 165 5.06 18.26 -13.29
N ILE A 166 4.08 18.12 -12.40
CA ILE A 166 3.24 19.22 -11.90
C ILE A 166 3.26 19.24 -10.36
N PRO A 167 3.04 20.40 -9.72
CA PRO A 167 2.89 20.47 -8.26
C PRO A 167 1.75 19.58 -7.76
N SER A 168 1.95 18.92 -6.63
CA SER A 168 0.93 18.02 -6.06
C SER A 168 -0.37 18.74 -5.70
N GLU A 169 -0.29 20.02 -5.34
CA GLU A 169 -1.43 20.87 -5.07
C GLU A 169 -2.38 21.01 -6.27
N GLU A 170 -1.83 21.00 -7.50
CA GLU A 170 -2.62 21.05 -8.73
C GLU A 170 -3.30 19.72 -9.04
N SER A 171 -2.65 18.58 -8.73
CA SER A 171 -3.25 17.25 -8.92
C SER A 171 -4.37 16.94 -7.94
N PHE A 172 -4.44 17.65 -6.80
CA PHE A 172 -5.44 17.43 -5.75
C PHE A 172 -6.47 18.54 -5.63
N ALA A 173 -6.43 19.56 -6.51
CA ALA A 173 -7.41 20.64 -6.57
C ALA A 173 -8.67 20.21 -7.33
#